data_cb99324bb98fbc47804dbb94d2ab9acb
#
_entry.id   cb99324bb98fbc47804dbb94d2ab9acb
#
_cell.length_a   1.000
_cell.length_b   1.000
_cell.length_c   1.000
_cell.angle_alpha   90.00
_cell.angle_beta   90.00
_cell.angle_gamma   90.00
#
_symmetry.space_group_name_H-M   'P 1'
#
loop_
_entity.id
_entity.type
_entity.pdbx_description
1 polymer ?
#
loop_
_entity_poly.entity_id
_entity_poly.type
_entity_poly.pdbx_seq_one_letter_code
_entity_poly.pdbx_strand_id
1 'polypeptide(L)'
;MGGRTVRVKSNLGRMLGTLYNVVTVAVGSSVGLLLGRRVSDGMRQAVFSALGLFTLFIGVDMMLGITRPMAAFMALVLGAVIGQAIGLDARVKRAADRLGEGEGAALVQSTLLFCVGAMTLVGCMQDGLLGDPTVLLAKGTMDLFSSIFLAAALGRGVLWSTGTVLVIQGGLTLAFAAAGSGIPESLITELSGVGGVLLLALGLDLLDIRKFPLLDLTWSLPLLPLILALLDALSVSV
;
A
#
# COMPACT_ATOMS: atom_id res chain seq x y z
N MET A 1 25.18 24.07 1.60
CA MET A 1 24.37 24.26 0.39
C MET A 1 24.80 23.21 -0.62
N GLY A 2 24.15 22.07 -0.64
CA GLY A 2 24.37 21.00 -1.62
C GLY A 2 23.04 20.66 -2.25
N GLY A 3 22.73 21.30 -3.39
CA GLY A 3 21.54 21.00 -4.17
C GLY A 3 21.62 19.54 -4.66
N ARG A 4 20.81 18.66 -4.09
CA ARG A 4 20.56 17.35 -4.68
C ARG A 4 19.80 17.59 -5.99
N THR A 5 20.51 17.51 -7.11
CA THR A 5 19.88 17.43 -8.43
C THR A 5 19.02 16.17 -8.44
N VAL A 6 17.71 16.35 -8.41
CA VAL A 6 16.74 15.27 -8.64
C VAL A 6 16.97 14.79 -10.06
N ARG A 7 17.77 13.70 -10.22
CA ARG A 7 17.84 13.00 -11.49
C ARG A 7 16.43 12.46 -11.77
N VAL A 8 15.78 12.98 -12.80
CA VAL A 8 14.57 12.38 -13.36
C VAL A 8 14.91 10.94 -13.74
N LYS A 9 14.55 9.99 -12.87
CA LYS A 9 14.71 8.56 -13.21
C LYS A 9 13.85 8.26 -14.42
N SER A 10 14.36 7.42 -15.32
CA SER A 10 13.56 6.90 -16.44
C SER A 10 12.29 6.21 -15.91
N ASN A 11 11.23 6.17 -16.72
CA ASN A 11 9.97 5.51 -16.36
C ASN A 11 10.19 4.06 -15.88
N LEU A 12 11.19 3.37 -16.41
CA LEU A 12 11.59 2.04 -15.95
C LEU A 12 12.14 2.05 -14.50
N GLY A 13 12.88 3.11 -14.12
CA GLY A 13 13.38 3.26 -12.75
C GLY A 13 12.28 3.52 -11.72
N ARG A 14 11.12 4.10 -12.16
CA ARG A 14 9.92 4.32 -11.34
C ARG A 14 8.99 3.12 -11.29
N MET A 15 9.24 2.08 -12.08
CA MET A 15 8.48 0.83 -12.11
C MET A 15 9.15 -0.30 -11.35
N LEU A 16 10.31 -0.04 -10.73
CA LEU A 16 11.14 -1.08 -10.13
C LEU A 16 10.40 -1.79 -8.99
N GLY A 17 9.69 -1.05 -8.15
CA GLY A 17 8.88 -1.61 -7.08
C GLY A 17 7.73 -2.47 -7.60
N THR A 18 7.04 -2.01 -8.64
CA THR A 18 5.97 -2.77 -9.29
C THR A 18 6.48 -4.04 -9.93
N LEU A 19 7.57 -3.96 -10.71
CA LEU A 19 8.15 -5.15 -11.37
C LEU A 19 8.63 -6.18 -10.35
N TYR A 20 9.27 -5.71 -9.27
CA TYR A 20 9.64 -6.59 -8.16
C TYR A 20 8.43 -7.29 -7.57
N ASN A 21 7.33 -6.56 -7.27
CA ASN A 21 6.12 -7.16 -6.73
C ASN A 21 5.48 -8.18 -7.69
N VAL A 22 5.42 -7.88 -8.98
CA VAL A 22 4.93 -8.81 -10.00
C VAL A 22 5.73 -10.12 -9.99
N VAL A 23 7.07 -10.01 -9.95
CA VAL A 23 7.94 -11.20 -9.90
C VAL A 23 7.74 -11.98 -8.60
N THR A 24 7.69 -11.31 -7.47
CA THR A 24 7.51 -11.98 -6.18
C THR A 24 6.17 -12.68 -6.05
N VAL A 25 5.08 -12.08 -6.53
CA VAL A 25 3.75 -12.72 -6.57
C VAL A 25 3.75 -13.93 -7.51
N ALA A 26 4.39 -13.82 -8.69
CA ALA A 26 4.51 -14.94 -9.63
C ALA A 26 5.30 -16.11 -9.04
N VAL A 27 6.46 -15.82 -8.45
CA VAL A 27 7.31 -16.83 -7.81
C VAL A 27 6.59 -17.47 -6.61
N GLY A 28 6.04 -16.64 -5.72
CA GLY A 28 5.34 -17.12 -4.53
C GLY A 28 4.12 -17.98 -4.88
N SER A 29 3.31 -17.52 -5.84
CA SER A 29 2.16 -18.33 -6.32
C SER A 29 2.61 -19.65 -6.91
N SER A 30 3.68 -19.67 -7.71
CA SER A 30 4.22 -20.91 -8.29
C SER A 30 4.71 -21.87 -7.21
N VAL A 31 5.46 -21.36 -6.23
CA VAL A 31 5.90 -22.15 -5.08
C VAL A 31 4.71 -22.67 -4.27
N GLY A 32 3.71 -21.82 -4.01
CA GLY A 32 2.48 -22.22 -3.30
C GLY A 32 1.73 -23.34 -3.98
N LEU A 33 1.60 -23.29 -5.32
CA LEU A 33 0.98 -24.36 -6.10
C LEU A 33 1.74 -25.70 -6.00
N LEU A 34 3.07 -25.65 -5.92
CA LEU A 34 3.90 -26.84 -5.77
C LEU A 34 3.84 -27.41 -4.35
N LEU A 35 3.80 -26.58 -3.33
CA LEU A 35 3.75 -26.99 -1.92
C LEU A 35 2.38 -27.53 -1.52
N GLY A 36 1.31 -26.99 -2.11
CA GLY A 36 -0.06 -27.34 -1.75
C GLY A 36 -0.33 -27.11 -0.24
N ARG A 37 -1.08 -28.02 0.38
CA ARG A 37 -1.48 -27.92 1.81
C ARG A 37 -0.37 -28.22 2.84
N ARG A 38 0.89 -28.25 2.44
CA ARG A 38 2.02 -28.59 3.36
C ARG A 38 2.49 -27.43 4.22
N VAL A 39 1.99 -26.22 3.98
CA VAL A 39 2.38 -25.01 4.73
C VAL A 39 1.63 -24.95 6.06
N SER A 40 2.36 -24.88 7.19
CA SER A 40 1.74 -24.84 8.52
C SER A 40 1.28 -23.44 8.91
N ASP A 41 0.20 -23.36 9.73
CA ASP A 41 -0.31 -22.09 10.26
C ASP A 41 0.73 -21.37 11.13
N GLY A 42 1.54 -22.12 11.89
CA GLY A 42 2.61 -21.55 12.72
C GLY A 42 3.68 -20.84 11.87
N MET A 43 4.07 -21.41 10.73
CA MET A 43 5.02 -20.76 9.82
C MET A 43 4.41 -19.49 9.22
N ARG A 44 3.15 -19.55 8.81
CA ARG A 44 2.41 -18.39 8.33
C ARG A 44 2.41 -17.27 9.36
N GLN A 45 2.01 -17.57 10.60
CA GLN A 45 1.95 -16.59 11.68
C GLN A 45 3.31 -15.95 11.98
N ALA A 46 4.40 -16.74 12.04
CA ALA A 46 5.75 -16.23 12.27
C ALA A 46 6.18 -15.24 11.17
N VAL A 47 5.92 -15.57 9.90
CA VAL A 47 6.23 -14.69 8.76
C VAL A 47 5.42 -13.40 8.84
N PHE A 48 4.09 -13.47 9.05
CA PHE A 48 3.26 -12.26 9.15
C PHE A 48 3.63 -11.38 10.34
N SER A 49 4.07 -11.96 11.46
CA SER A 49 4.60 -11.19 12.60
C SER A 49 5.87 -10.42 12.23
N ALA A 50 6.82 -11.07 11.56
CA ALA A 50 8.04 -10.39 11.11
C ALA A 50 7.74 -9.26 10.10
N LEU A 51 6.81 -9.51 9.16
CA LEU A 51 6.37 -8.50 8.20
C LEU A 51 5.65 -7.33 8.88
N GLY A 52 4.82 -7.60 9.88
CA GLY A 52 4.16 -6.57 10.69
C GLY A 52 5.15 -5.65 11.40
N LEU A 53 6.17 -6.22 12.06
CA LEU A 53 7.23 -5.44 12.70
C LEU A 53 8.01 -4.59 11.70
N PHE A 54 8.35 -5.14 10.54
CA PHE A 54 9.05 -4.38 9.50
C PHE A 54 8.19 -3.25 8.92
N THR A 55 6.89 -3.49 8.75
CA THR A 55 5.93 -2.46 8.31
C THR A 55 5.82 -1.33 9.33
N LEU A 56 5.82 -1.65 10.64
CA LEU A 56 5.88 -0.63 11.69
C LEU A 56 7.15 0.20 11.60
N PHE A 57 8.31 -0.43 11.38
CA PHE A 57 9.57 0.30 11.21
C PHE A 57 9.52 1.30 10.05
N ILE A 58 9.06 0.87 8.86
CA ILE A 58 8.90 1.76 7.71
C ILE A 58 7.89 2.88 8.02
N GLY A 59 6.77 2.55 8.67
CA GLY A 59 5.73 3.51 9.03
C GLY A 59 6.25 4.61 9.96
N VAL A 60 7.08 4.25 10.96
CA VAL A 60 7.72 5.21 11.86
C VAL A 60 8.70 6.10 11.09
N ASP A 61 9.57 5.53 10.27
CA ASP A 61 10.55 6.27 9.48
C ASP A 61 9.88 7.32 8.59
N MET A 62 8.81 6.94 7.89
CA MET A 62 8.04 7.86 7.04
C MET A 62 7.30 8.92 7.84
N MET A 63 6.68 8.56 8.97
CA MET A 63 5.90 9.46 9.82
C MET A 63 6.76 10.59 10.41
N LEU A 64 8.02 10.30 10.72
CA LEU A 64 8.96 11.31 11.25
C LEU A 64 9.25 12.44 10.26
N GLY A 65 8.91 12.30 8.99
CA GLY A 65 9.00 13.34 7.97
C GLY A 65 7.89 14.40 8.04
N ILE A 66 6.84 14.21 8.86
CA ILE A 66 5.74 15.18 9.01
C ILE A 66 6.27 16.47 9.61
N THR A 67 6.09 17.60 8.92
CA THR A 67 6.47 18.94 9.40
C THR A 67 5.26 19.73 9.92
N ARG A 68 4.05 19.35 9.50
CA ARG A 68 2.79 20.01 9.90
C ARG A 68 1.84 18.99 10.58
N PRO A 69 2.12 18.58 11.84
CA PRO A 69 1.42 17.48 12.50
C PRO A 69 -0.09 17.74 12.71
N MET A 70 -0.50 19.01 12.90
CA MET A 70 -1.91 19.34 13.05
C MET A 70 -2.68 19.13 11.74
N ALA A 71 -2.10 19.48 10.59
CA ALA A 71 -2.72 19.22 9.28
C ALA A 71 -2.86 17.71 9.02
N ALA A 72 -1.81 16.94 9.34
CA ALA A 72 -1.85 15.49 9.25
C ALA A 72 -2.93 14.87 10.16
N PHE A 73 -3.04 15.36 11.41
CA PHE A 73 -4.08 14.92 12.34
C PHE A 73 -5.48 15.23 11.82
N MET A 74 -5.74 16.45 11.34
CA MET A 74 -7.03 16.81 10.75
C MET A 74 -7.35 15.96 9.53
N ALA A 75 -6.36 15.69 8.66
CA ALA A 75 -6.54 14.85 7.49
C ALA A 75 -6.91 13.41 7.88
N LEU A 76 -6.25 12.84 8.90
CA LEU A 76 -6.56 11.50 9.40
C LEU A 76 -7.97 11.42 10.01
N VAL A 77 -8.35 12.41 10.84
CA VAL A 77 -9.68 12.41 11.47
C VAL A 77 -10.78 12.58 10.43
N LEU A 78 -10.66 13.58 9.55
CA LEU A 78 -11.66 13.82 8.51
C LEU A 78 -11.68 12.68 7.49
N GLY A 79 -10.51 12.15 7.14
CA GLY A 79 -10.38 10.98 6.28
C GLY A 79 -11.08 9.76 6.85
N ALA A 80 -10.89 9.49 8.15
CA ALA A 80 -11.58 8.41 8.84
C ALA A 80 -13.11 8.58 8.84
N VAL A 81 -13.60 9.79 9.11
CA VAL A 81 -15.04 10.09 9.13
C VAL A 81 -15.66 9.94 7.73
N ILE A 82 -15.04 10.55 6.72
CA ILE A 82 -15.51 10.48 5.33
C ILE A 82 -15.41 9.05 4.80
N GLY A 83 -14.28 8.38 5.04
CA GLY A 83 -14.06 7.01 4.63
C GLY A 83 -15.09 6.06 5.24
N GLN A 84 -15.36 6.19 6.55
CA GLN A 84 -16.39 5.42 7.24
C GLN A 84 -17.78 5.69 6.67
N ALA A 85 -18.10 6.95 6.32
CA ALA A 85 -19.40 7.31 5.70
C ALA A 85 -19.54 6.67 4.31
N ILE A 86 -18.47 6.59 3.55
CA ILE A 86 -18.42 5.91 2.24
C ILE A 86 -18.43 4.39 2.45
N GLY A 87 -17.74 3.89 3.47
CA GLY A 87 -17.67 2.47 3.82
C GLY A 87 -16.99 1.61 2.76
N LEU A 88 -15.85 2.09 2.20
CA LEU A 88 -15.13 1.41 1.14
C LEU A 88 -14.57 0.05 1.63
N ASP A 89 -13.99 0.02 2.82
CA ASP A 89 -13.46 -1.20 3.45
C ASP A 89 -14.54 -2.28 3.59
N ALA A 90 -15.72 -1.90 4.09
CA ALA A 90 -16.86 -2.80 4.22
C ALA A 90 -17.42 -3.26 2.87
N ARG A 91 -17.38 -2.41 1.83
CA ARG A 91 -17.82 -2.77 0.47
C ARG A 91 -16.86 -3.77 -0.17
N VAL A 92 -15.55 -3.55 -0.05
CA VAL A 92 -14.52 -4.45 -0.58
C VAL A 92 -14.59 -5.80 0.12
N LYS A 93 -14.70 -5.83 1.46
CA LYS A 93 -14.87 -7.08 2.22
C LYS A 93 -16.12 -7.85 1.78
N ARG A 94 -17.28 -7.17 1.69
CA ARG A 94 -18.51 -7.81 1.21
C ARG A 94 -18.42 -8.29 -0.24
N ALA A 95 -17.69 -7.60 -1.10
CA ALA A 95 -17.46 -8.07 -2.47
C ALA A 95 -16.59 -9.34 -2.48
N ALA A 96 -15.53 -9.39 -1.67
CA ALA A 96 -14.69 -10.57 -1.51
C ALA A 96 -15.48 -11.77 -0.95
N ASP A 97 -16.32 -11.55 0.07
CA ASP A 97 -17.15 -12.59 0.70
C ASP A 97 -18.21 -13.17 -0.25
N ARG A 98 -18.67 -12.40 -1.24
CA ARG A 98 -19.65 -12.86 -2.24
C ARG A 98 -19.05 -13.73 -3.35
N LEU A 99 -17.73 -13.73 -3.49
CA LEU A 99 -17.05 -14.55 -4.46
C LEU A 99 -17.07 -16.01 -3.95
N GLY A 100 -17.72 -16.89 -4.69
CA GLY A 100 -17.74 -18.32 -4.37
C GLY A 100 -16.37 -18.97 -4.43
N GLU A 101 -16.34 -20.28 -4.60
CA GLU A 101 -15.10 -21.05 -4.82
C GLU A 101 -14.74 -21.09 -6.31
N GLY A 102 -13.46 -21.31 -6.61
CA GLY A 102 -12.95 -21.51 -7.97
C GLY A 102 -11.87 -20.52 -8.40
N GLU A 103 -11.30 -20.72 -9.59
CA GLU A 103 -10.16 -19.93 -10.08
C GLU A 103 -10.49 -18.45 -10.26
N GLY A 104 -11.70 -18.12 -10.69
CA GLY A 104 -12.16 -16.73 -10.81
C GLY A 104 -12.28 -16.01 -9.47
N ALA A 105 -12.83 -16.70 -8.47
CA ALA A 105 -12.90 -16.18 -7.11
C ALA A 105 -11.50 -15.97 -6.51
N ALA A 106 -10.61 -16.96 -6.68
CA ALA A 106 -9.23 -16.88 -6.25
C ALA A 106 -8.49 -15.71 -6.90
N LEU A 107 -8.70 -15.48 -8.21
CA LEU A 107 -8.13 -14.32 -8.92
C LEU A 107 -8.60 -13.00 -8.30
N VAL A 108 -9.90 -12.84 -8.09
CA VAL A 108 -10.44 -11.57 -7.56
C VAL A 108 -10.02 -11.36 -6.10
N GLN A 109 -10.10 -12.39 -5.26
CA GLN A 109 -9.67 -12.31 -3.85
C GLN A 109 -8.18 -11.93 -3.74
N SER A 110 -7.32 -12.56 -4.53
CA SER A 110 -5.89 -12.25 -4.52
C SER A 110 -5.60 -10.87 -5.11
N THR A 111 -6.33 -10.46 -6.16
CA THR A 111 -6.24 -9.10 -6.70
C THR A 111 -6.61 -8.04 -5.65
N LEU A 112 -7.71 -8.25 -4.94
CA LEU A 112 -8.13 -7.36 -3.85
C LEU A 112 -7.06 -7.30 -2.76
N LEU A 113 -6.53 -8.45 -2.33
CA LEU A 113 -5.49 -8.52 -1.31
C LEU A 113 -4.21 -7.78 -1.75
N PHE A 114 -3.74 -8.00 -2.98
CA PHE A 114 -2.47 -7.45 -3.44
C PHE A 114 -2.56 -6.01 -3.94
N CYS A 115 -3.70 -5.58 -4.47
CA CYS A 115 -3.83 -4.26 -5.09
C CYS A 115 -4.60 -3.25 -4.24
N VAL A 116 -5.52 -3.71 -3.38
CA VAL A 116 -6.42 -2.82 -2.63
C VAL A 116 -5.95 -2.72 -1.18
N GLY A 117 -5.11 -1.73 -0.91
CA GLY A 117 -4.58 -1.52 0.43
C GLY A 117 -3.74 -0.25 0.54
N ALA A 118 -3.61 0.25 1.78
CA ALA A 118 -2.83 1.46 2.07
C ALA A 118 -1.39 1.35 1.56
N MET A 119 -0.75 0.20 1.74
CA MET A 119 0.64 -0.02 1.33
C MET A 119 0.83 0.04 -0.19
N THR A 120 -0.15 -0.43 -0.98
CA THR A 120 -0.13 -0.29 -2.45
C THR A 120 -0.21 1.18 -2.85
N LEU A 121 -1.17 1.93 -2.28
CA LEU A 121 -1.38 3.32 -2.61
C LEU A 121 -0.17 4.18 -2.22
N VAL A 122 0.30 4.05 -0.98
CA VAL A 122 1.48 4.77 -0.47
C VAL A 122 2.74 4.41 -1.25
N GLY A 123 2.95 3.13 -1.52
CA GLY A 123 4.11 2.66 -2.26
C GLY A 123 4.13 3.12 -3.72
N CYS A 124 2.99 3.06 -4.42
CA CYS A 124 2.88 3.60 -5.78
C CYS A 124 3.08 5.12 -5.81
N MET A 125 2.59 5.83 -4.79
CA MET A 125 2.81 7.26 -4.65
C MET A 125 4.31 7.57 -4.46
N GLN A 126 5.00 6.90 -3.56
CA GLN A 126 6.42 7.11 -3.31
C GLN A 126 7.29 6.74 -4.52
N ASP A 127 7.05 5.59 -5.12
CA ASP A 127 7.80 5.17 -6.30
C ASP A 127 7.52 6.10 -7.51
N GLY A 128 6.26 6.49 -7.72
CA GLY A 128 5.85 7.40 -8.80
C GLY A 128 6.36 8.83 -8.62
N LEU A 129 6.17 9.44 -7.45
CA LEU A 129 6.52 10.84 -7.20
C LEU A 129 8.02 11.02 -6.91
N LEU A 130 8.60 10.19 -6.03
CA LEU A 130 9.99 10.32 -5.56
C LEU A 130 10.96 9.38 -6.29
N GLY A 131 10.45 8.36 -6.99
CA GLY A 131 11.28 7.26 -7.50
C GLY A 131 11.87 6.41 -6.37
N ASP A 132 11.22 6.38 -5.21
CA ASP A 132 11.61 5.56 -4.07
C ASP A 132 10.76 4.27 -4.01
N PRO A 133 11.32 3.10 -4.38
CA PRO A 133 10.58 1.84 -4.40
C PRO A 133 10.52 1.15 -3.03
N THR A 134 11.06 1.73 -1.96
CA THR A 134 11.27 1.04 -0.67
C THR A 134 10.00 0.39 -0.14
N VAL A 135 8.88 1.12 -0.13
CA VAL A 135 7.58 0.60 0.34
C VAL A 135 7.06 -0.52 -0.57
N LEU A 136 7.22 -0.39 -1.90
CA LEU A 136 6.82 -1.45 -2.84
C LEU A 136 7.73 -2.68 -2.79
N LEU A 137 9.01 -2.52 -2.48
CA LEU A 137 9.93 -3.65 -2.25
C LEU A 137 9.54 -4.42 -0.99
N ALA A 138 9.27 -3.70 0.12
CA ALA A 138 8.75 -4.30 1.33
C ALA A 138 7.42 -5.03 1.07
N LYS A 139 6.49 -4.37 0.38
CA LYS A 139 5.22 -4.96 -0.03
C LYS A 139 5.42 -6.21 -0.90
N GLY A 140 6.27 -6.16 -1.91
CA GLY A 140 6.54 -7.31 -2.78
C GLY A 140 7.09 -8.51 -1.99
N THR A 141 7.91 -8.25 -0.98
CA THR A 141 8.38 -9.31 -0.07
C THR A 141 7.21 -9.90 0.75
N MET A 142 6.29 -9.06 1.24
CA MET A 142 5.07 -9.53 1.92
C MET A 142 4.18 -10.34 0.97
N ASP A 143 3.99 -9.85 -0.24
CA ASP A 143 3.16 -10.49 -1.25
C ASP A 143 3.76 -11.83 -1.73
N LEU A 144 5.10 -11.99 -1.71
CA LEU A 144 5.77 -13.28 -1.95
C LEU A 144 5.24 -14.35 -0.99
N PHE A 145 5.30 -14.08 0.31
CA PHE A 145 4.84 -15.03 1.32
C PHE A 145 3.32 -15.21 1.27
N SER A 146 2.58 -14.12 1.17
CA SER A 146 1.11 -14.16 1.08
C SER A 146 0.65 -14.97 -0.13
N SER A 147 1.31 -14.82 -1.28
CA SER A 147 0.98 -15.56 -2.50
C SER A 147 1.32 -17.06 -2.41
N ILE A 148 2.37 -17.45 -1.66
CA ILE A 148 2.65 -18.86 -1.36
C ILE A 148 1.45 -19.48 -0.61
N PHE A 149 1.03 -18.86 0.49
CA PHE A 149 -0.07 -19.39 1.31
C PHE A 149 -1.40 -19.37 0.55
N LEU A 150 -1.66 -18.29 -0.16
CA LEU A 150 -2.91 -18.12 -0.89
C LEU A 150 -3.02 -19.09 -2.07
N ALA A 151 -1.95 -19.27 -2.85
CA ALA A 151 -1.94 -20.21 -3.97
C ALA A 151 -2.01 -21.66 -3.52
N ALA A 152 -1.39 -21.98 -2.38
CA ALA A 152 -1.51 -23.31 -1.76
C ALA A 152 -2.96 -23.63 -1.34
N ALA A 153 -3.74 -22.61 -0.94
CA ALA A 153 -5.13 -22.74 -0.49
C ALA A 153 -6.15 -22.61 -1.64
N LEU A 154 -6.00 -21.63 -2.52
CA LEU A 154 -6.99 -21.22 -3.52
C LEU A 154 -6.64 -21.67 -4.95
N GLY A 155 -5.42 -22.15 -5.18
CA GLY A 155 -5.02 -22.69 -6.48
C GLY A 155 -4.57 -21.63 -7.51
N ARG A 156 -4.74 -21.97 -8.80
CA ARG A 156 -4.13 -21.23 -9.93
C ARG A 156 -4.63 -19.79 -10.11
N GLY A 157 -5.82 -19.46 -9.64
CA GLY A 157 -6.37 -18.12 -9.74
C GLY A 157 -5.46 -17.06 -9.13
N VAL A 158 -4.69 -17.42 -8.07
CA VAL A 158 -3.72 -16.53 -7.44
C VAL A 158 -2.56 -16.20 -8.38
N LEU A 159 -2.09 -17.14 -9.19
CA LEU A 159 -1.03 -16.88 -10.17
C LEU A 159 -1.50 -15.87 -11.24
N TRP A 160 -2.76 -15.96 -11.67
CA TRP A 160 -3.32 -15.01 -12.63
C TRP A 160 -3.41 -13.57 -12.10
N SER A 161 -3.48 -13.39 -10.76
CA SER A 161 -3.46 -12.04 -10.16
C SER A 161 -2.15 -11.28 -10.39
N THR A 162 -1.08 -11.95 -10.79
CA THR A 162 0.18 -11.30 -11.22
C THR A 162 -0.06 -10.27 -12.33
N GLY A 163 -0.94 -10.61 -13.30
CA GLY A 163 -1.31 -9.69 -14.38
C GLY A 163 -2.10 -8.48 -13.87
N THR A 164 -3.05 -8.69 -12.94
CA THR A 164 -3.82 -7.59 -12.35
C THR A 164 -2.96 -6.70 -11.45
N VAL A 165 -1.99 -7.25 -10.73
CA VAL A 165 -0.98 -6.48 -9.97
C VAL A 165 -0.20 -5.56 -10.91
N LEU A 166 0.29 -6.08 -12.05
CA LEU A 166 1.03 -5.28 -13.02
C LEU A 166 0.17 -4.11 -13.55
N VAL A 167 -1.08 -4.37 -13.92
CA VAL A 167 -1.97 -3.35 -14.49
C VAL A 167 -2.35 -2.30 -13.45
N ILE A 168 -2.81 -2.73 -12.28
CA ILE A 168 -3.34 -1.81 -11.26
C ILE A 168 -2.20 -1.05 -10.58
N GLN A 169 -1.21 -1.74 -10.05
CA GLN A 169 -0.09 -1.12 -9.34
C GLN A 169 0.79 -0.32 -10.32
N GLY A 170 1.08 -0.87 -11.51
CA GLY A 170 1.82 -0.17 -12.55
C GLY A 170 1.09 1.07 -13.04
N GLY A 171 -0.23 0.97 -13.27
CA GLY A 171 -1.07 2.11 -13.65
C GLY A 171 -1.07 3.21 -12.61
N LEU A 172 -1.20 2.87 -11.31
CA LEU A 172 -1.11 3.81 -10.20
C LEU A 172 0.26 4.48 -10.13
N THR A 173 1.35 3.71 -10.21
CA THR A 173 2.71 4.26 -10.17
C THR A 173 2.96 5.23 -11.32
N LEU A 174 2.53 4.89 -12.54
CA LEU A 174 2.67 5.77 -13.69
C LEU A 174 1.77 7.01 -13.59
N ALA A 175 0.56 6.88 -13.05
CA ALA A 175 -0.32 8.02 -12.80
C ALA A 175 0.32 9.01 -11.81
N PHE A 176 0.88 8.53 -10.71
CA PHE A 176 1.63 9.38 -9.77
C PHE A 176 2.89 9.97 -10.41
N ALA A 177 3.61 9.21 -11.23
CA ALA A 177 4.78 9.70 -11.95
C ALA A 177 4.43 10.83 -12.92
N ALA A 178 3.29 10.74 -13.59
CA ALA A 178 2.80 11.78 -14.48
C ALA A 178 2.33 13.04 -13.72
N ALA A 179 1.71 12.86 -12.56
CA ALA A 179 1.27 13.96 -11.68
C ALA A 179 2.44 14.69 -11.00
N GLY A 180 3.57 14.00 -10.77
CA GLY A 180 4.67 14.48 -9.92
C GLY A 180 5.37 15.76 -10.39
N SER A 181 5.27 16.13 -11.67
CA SER A 181 5.91 17.34 -12.20
C SER A 181 5.27 18.65 -11.71
N GLY A 182 4.09 18.58 -11.09
CA GLY A 182 3.34 19.75 -10.59
C GLY A 182 3.14 19.77 -9.07
N ILE A 183 3.61 18.75 -8.33
CA ILE A 183 3.38 18.63 -6.89
C ILE A 183 4.61 19.17 -6.14
N PRO A 184 4.45 20.15 -5.21
CA PRO A 184 5.54 20.65 -4.38
C PRO A 184 6.17 19.54 -3.52
N GLU A 185 7.50 19.56 -3.35
CA GLU A 185 8.24 18.56 -2.55
C GLU A 185 7.74 18.52 -1.09
N SER A 186 7.40 19.67 -0.52
CA SER A 186 6.81 19.76 0.81
C SER A 186 5.51 18.97 0.94
N LEU A 187 4.62 19.06 -0.06
CA LEU A 187 3.37 18.30 -0.07
C LEU A 187 3.62 16.79 -0.20
N ILE A 188 4.62 16.38 -1.01
CA ILE A 188 4.99 14.97 -1.14
C ILE A 188 5.49 14.43 0.21
N THR A 189 6.28 15.23 0.94
CA THR A 189 6.78 14.86 2.27
C THR A 189 5.64 14.66 3.26
N GLU A 190 4.68 15.58 3.30
CA GLU A 190 3.50 15.47 4.17
C GLU A 190 2.61 14.26 3.80
N LEU A 191 2.36 14.05 2.50
CA LEU A 191 1.62 12.87 2.01
C LEU A 191 2.33 11.56 2.39
N SER A 192 3.66 11.53 2.26
CA SER A 192 4.47 10.37 2.65
C SER A 192 4.37 10.12 4.15
N GLY A 193 4.42 11.17 4.95
CA GLY A 193 4.28 11.07 6.41
C GLY A 193 2.92 10.52 6.85
N VAL A 194 1.82 11.04 6.29
CA VAL A 194 0.46 10.49 6.52
C VAL A 194 0.39 9.04 6.04
N GLY A 195 1.00 8.72 4.88
CA GLY A 195 1.17 7.34 4.41
C GLY A 195 1.87 6.46 5.43
N GLY A 196 2.91 6.97 6.10
CA GLY A 196 3.59 6.29 7.21
C GLY A 196 2.66 5.93 8.36
N VAL A 197 1.75 6.84 8.75
CA VAL A 197 0.73 6.55 9.78
C VAL A 197 -0.23 5.43 9.33
N LEU A 198 -0.60 5.39 8.04
CA LEU A 198 -1.39 4.28 7.50
C LEU A 198 -0.62 2.95 7.54
N LEU A 199 0.70 2.97 7.31
CA LEU A 199 1.54 1.77 7.45
C LEU A 199 1.66 1.31 8.90
N LEU A 200 1.67 2.23 9.88
CA LEU A 200 1.60 1.85 11.29
C LEU A 200 0.30 1.10 11.61
N ALA A 201 -0.83 1.61 11.14
CA ALA A 201 -2.11 0.94 11.31
C ALA A 201 -2.12 -0.46 10.64
N LEU A 202 -1.52 -0.59 9.44
CA LEU A 202 -1.33 -1.87 8.76
C LEU A 202 -0.42 -2.81 9.55
N GLY A 203 0.70 -2.33 10.09
CA GLY A 203 1.63 -3.14 10.88
C GLY A 203 0.95 -3.72 12.13
N LEU A 204 0.13 -2.92 12.83
CA LEU A 204 -0.68 -3.38 13.97
C LEU A 204 -1.73 -4.41 13.55
N ASP A 205 -2.31 -4.26 12.36
CA ASP A 205 -3.26 -5.21 11.80
C ASP A 205 -2.59 -6.56 11.45
N LEU A 206 -1.38 -6.54 10.86
CA LEU A 206 -0.60 -7.74 10.55
C LEU A 206 -0.14 -8.49 11.79
N LEU A 207 0.14 -7.77 12.89
CA LEU A 207 0.46 -8.35 14.19
C LEU A 207 -0.76 -8.86 14.95
N ASP A 208 -1.95 -8.71 14.36
CA ASP A 208 -3.24 -9.08 14.97
C ASP A 208 -3.52 -8.38 16.32
N ILE A 209 -2.91 -7.20 16.52
CA ILE A 209 -3.11 -6.39 17.72
C ILE A 209 -4.45 -5.64 17.63
N ARG A 210 -4.72 -5.01 16.48
CA ARG A 210 -5.96 -4.29 16.22
C ARG A 210 -6.26 -4.19 14.73
N LYS A 211 -7.50 -4.46 14.36
CA LYS A 211 -8.00 -4.28 12.99
C LYS A 211 -8.42 -2.85 12.75
N PHE A 212 -7.97 -2.27 11.64
CA PHE A 212 -8.32 -0.94 11.20
C PHE A 212 -9.05 -0.99 9.84
N PRO A 213 -10.01 -0.08 9.58
CA PRO A 213 -10.60 0.08 8.27
C PRO A 213 -9.63 0.84 7.34
N LEU A 214 -8.55 0.16 6.92
CA LEU A 214 -7.41 0.78 6.25
C LEU A 214 -7.81 1.52 4.97
N LEU A 215 -8.74 0.96 4.19
CA LEU A 215 -9.22 1.60 2.96
C LEU A 215 -9.99 2.89 3.23
N ASP A 216 -10.75 2.92 4.32
CA ASP A 216 -11.48 4.12 4.73
C ASP A 216 -10.49 5.21 5.19
N LEU A 217 -9.41 4.83 5.88
CA LEU A 217 -8.37 5.76 6.31
C LEU A 217 -7.57 6.36 5.13
N THR A 218 -7.52 5.70 3.96
CA THR A 218 -6.78 6.25 2.79
C THR A 218 -7.35 7.56 2.28
N TRP A 219 -8.60 7.93 2.63
CA TRP A 219 -9.18 9.23 2.32
C TRP A 219 -8.43 10.41 2.95
N SER A 220 -7.61 10.15 3.98
CA SER A 220 -6.70 11.17 4.53
C SER A 220 -5.71 11.73 3.50
N LEU A 221 -5.27 10.91 2.53
CA LEU A 221 -4.30 11.32 1.51
C LEU A 221 -4.84 12.41 0.57
N PRO A 222 -6.02 12.25 -0.09
CA PRO A 222 -6.57 13.32 -0.93
C PRO A 222 -7.09 14.52 -0.15
N LEU A 223 -7.41 14.38 1.14
CA LEU A 223 -7.85 15.49 1.98
C LEU A 223 -6.71 16.37 2.47
N LEU A 224 -5.51 15.81 2.65
CA LEU A 224 -4.35 16.54 3.17
C LEU A 224 -4.01 17.79 2.35
N PRO A 225 -3.89 17.75 1.00
CA PRO A 225 -3.62 18.94 0.20
C PRO A 225 -4.66 20.04 0.39
N LEU A 226 -5.95 19.66 0.51
CA LEU A 226 -7.04 20.61 0.72
C LEU A 226 -6.94 21.29 2.08
N ILE A 227 -6.60 20.53 3.13
CA ILE A 227 -6.42 21.06 4.49
C ILE A 227 -5.22 21.98 4.53
N LEU A 228 -4.09 21.61 3.93
CA LEU A 228 -2.90 22.44 3.84
C LEU A 228 -3.20 23.77 3.14
N ALA A 229 -3.86 23.72 1.98
CA ALA A 229 -4.25 24.93 1.25
C ALA A 229 -5.19 25.84 2.08
N LEU A 230 -6.12 25.26 2.83
CA LEU A 230 -7.02 26.02 3.71
C LEU A 230 -6.26 26.68 4.87
N LEU A 231 -5.37 25.94 5.52
CA LEU A 231 -4.55 26.48 6.63
C LEU A 231 -3.63 27.60 6.15
N ASP A 232 -3.03 27.47 4.97
CA ASP A 232 -2.20 28.49 4.36
C ASP A 232 -3.02 29.76 4.01
N ALA A 233 -4.24 29.59 3.48
CA ALA A 233 -5.16 30.71 3.18
C ALA A 233 -5.62 31.43 4.44
N LEU A 234 -5.74 30.74 5.57
CA LEU A 234 -6.10 31.33 6.86
C LEU A 234 -4.91 31.91 7.62
N SER A 235 -3.70 31.87 7.05
CA SER A 235 -2.45 32.34 7.68
C SER A 235 -2.19 31.68 9.05
N VAL A 236 -2.71 30.48 9.27
CA VAL A 236 -2.51 29.69 10.48
C VAL A 236 -1.24 28.86 10.28
N SER A 237 -0.13 29.34 10.84
CA SER A 237 1.10 28.54 10.94
C SER A 237 0.91 27.50 12.05
N VAL A 238 0.63 26.27 11.69
CA VAL A 238 0.43 25.12 12.62
C VAL A 238 1.44 24.02 12.31
#